data_7c22822cba8f8dc55e08557cd3862854
#
_entry.id   7c22822cba8f8dc55e08557cd3862854
#
_cell.length_a   1.000
_cell.length_b   1.000
_cell.length_c   1.000
_cell.angle_alpha   90.00
_cell.angle_beta   90.00
_cell.angle_gamma   90.00
#
_symmetry.space_group_name_H-M   'P 1'
#
loop_
_entity.id
_entity.type
_entity.pdbx_description
1 polymer ?
#
loop_
_entity_poly.entity_id
_entity_poly.type
_entity_poly.pdbx_seq_one_letter_code
_entity_poly.pdbx_strand_id
1 'polypeptide(L)' 'MAKILYSAIVFMADNTPVRKYRNIGNIANFTNFARSINADYFNLYEKATRKFQERIYIKKGT' A
#
# COMPACT_ATOMS: atom_id res chain seq x y z
N MET A 1 -11.17 -8.45 19.72
CA MET A 1 -10.56 -7.16 19.37
C MET A 1 -10.73 -6.88 17.90
N ALA A 2 -11.12 -5.67 17.59
CA ALA A 2 -11.28 -5.30 16.19
C ALA A 2 -9.91 -5.11 15.55
N LYS A 3 -9.72 -5.71 14.39
CA LYS A 3 -8.52 -5.47 13.61
C LYS A 3 -8.63 -4.12 12.91
N ILE A 4 -7.55 -3.36 12.92
CA ILE A 4 -7.49 -2.14 12.13
C ILE A 4 -7.17 -2.56 10.70
N LEU A 5 -8.05 -2.19 9.79
CA LEU A 5 -7.85 -2.45 8.38
C LEU A 5 -7.46 -1.17 7.66
N TYR A 6 -6.66 -1.32 6.64
CA TYR A 6 -6.17 -0.20 5.86
C TYR A 6 -6.57 -0.35 4.40
N SER A 7 -6.61 0.77 3.72
CA SER A 7 -6.68 0.79 2.27
C SER A 7 -5.41 1.44 1.75
N ALA A 8 -5.08 1.18 0.50
CA ALA A 8 -3.86 1.72 -0.08
C ALA A 8 -4.08 2.10 -1.52
N ILE A 9 -3.39 3.16 -1.93
CA ILE A 9 -3.30 3.56 -3.33
C ILE A 9 -1.85 3.33 -3.74
N VAL A 10 -1.65 2.38 -4.65
CA VAL A 10 -0.32 1.95 -5.07
C VAL A 10 0.06 2.68 -6.36
N PHE A 11 1.23 3.31 -6.33
CA PHE A 11 1.77 4.02 -7.48
C PHE A 11 2.87 3.16 -8.09
N MET A 12 2.69 2.85 -9.36
CA MET A 12 3.59 1.96 -10.07
C MET A 12 4.84 2.70 -10.54
N ALA A 13 5.93 1.97 -10.68
CA ALA A 13 7.20 2.55 -11.12
C ALA A 13 7.18 2.98 -12.58
N ASP A 14 6.34 2.35 -13.38
CA ASP A 14 6.15 2.73 -14.78
C ASP A 14 4.90 3.60 -14.91
N ASN A 15 4.49 3.94 -16.11
CA ASN A 15 3.33 4.79 -16.34
C ASN A 15 2.00 4.04 -16.23
N THR A 16 1.99 2.93 -15.52
CA THR A 16 0.78 2.17 -15.29
C THR A 16 -0.17 2.94 -14.37
N PRO A 17 -1.48 2.89 -14.60
CA PRO A 17 -2.43 3.54 -13.71
C PRO A 17 -2.32 3.03 -12.28
N VAL A 18 -2.64 3.90 -11.32
CA VAL A 18 -2.58 3.54 -9.91
C VAL A 18 -3.54 2.40 -9.61
N ARG A 19 -3.21 1.60 -8.62
CA ARG A 19 -4.04 0.49 -8.17
C ARG A 19 -4.52 0.76 -6.77
N LYS A 20 -5.78 0.44 -6.51
CA LYS A 20 -6.38 0.63 -5.20
C LYS A 20 -6.67 -0.71 -4.56
N TYR A 21 -6.33 -0.82 -3.29
CA TYR A 21 -6.54 -2.04 -2.51
C TYR A 21 -7.20 -1.67 -1.20
N ARG A 22 -7.88 -2.61 -0.61
CA ARG A 22 -8.51 -2.40 0.69
C ARG A 22 -8.48 -3.69 1.50
N ASN A 23 -8.91 -3.60 2.76
CA ASN A 23 -8.90 -4.73 3.68
C ASN A 23 -7.49 -5.23 3.98
N ILE A 24 -6.54 -4.31 4.07
CA ILE A 24 -5.15 -4.66 4.37
C ILE A 24 -5.01 -4.78 5.89
N GLY A 25 -4.77 -6.01 6.35
CA GLY A 25 -4.59 -6.27 7.78
C GLY A 25 -3.13 -6.41 8.19
N ASN A 26 -2.25 -6.66 7.22
CA ASN A 26 -0.83 -6.86 7.51
C ASN A 26 -0.01 -6.02 6.53
N ILE A 27 0.54 -4.93 7.04
CA ILE A 27 1.27 -3.97 6.21
C ILE A 27 2.54 -4.58 5.64
N ALA A 28 3.23 -5.42 6.42
CA ALA A 28 4.46 -6.06 5.94
C ALA A 28 4.19 -6.97 4.75
N ASN A 29 3.12 -7.77 4.82
CA ASN A 29 2.74 -8.62 3.71
C ASN A 29 2.34 -7.81 2.49
N PHE A 30 1.61 -6.72 2.71
CA PHE A 30 1.22 -5.86 1.60
C PHE A 30 2.44 -5.19 0.96
N THR A 31 3.42 -4.80 1.77
CA THR A 31 4.66 -4.22 1.24
C THR A 31 5.38 -5.21 0.34
N ASN A 32 5.45 -6.48 0.76
CA ASN A 32 6.06 -7.52 -0.08
C ASN A 32 5.29 -7.73 -1.38
N PHE A 33 3.96 -7.68 -1.30
CA PHE A 33 3.14 -7.78 -2.50
C PHE A 33 3.41 -6.60 -3.44
N ALA A 34 3.45 -5.39 -2.90
CA ALA A 34 3.72 -4.21 -3.71
C ALA A 34 5.09 -4.30 -4.40
N ARG A 35 6.07 -4.83 -3.69
CA ARG A 35 7.39 -5.05 -4.28
C ARG A 35 7.33 -6.04 -5.44
N SER A 36 6.52 -7.08 -5.29
CA SER A 36 6.43 -8.12 -6.31
C SER A 36 5.77 -7.62 -7.60
N ILE A 37 4.91 -6.60 -7.52
CA ILE A 37 4.26 -6.02 -8.69
C ILE A 37 4.99 -4.80 -9.23
N ASN A 38 6.20 -4.56 -8.75
CA ASN A 38 7.06 -3.47 -9.20
C ASN A 38 6.49 -2.09 -8.89
N ALA A 39 5.89 -1.95 -7.72
CA ALA A 39 5.37 -0.67 -7.27
C ALA A 39 6.52 0.25 -6.85
N ASP A 40 6.32 1.54 -6.98
CA ASP A 40 7.27 2.54 -6.55
C ASP A 40 7.03 2.91 -5.09
N TYR A 41 5.81 3.23 -4.76
CA TYR A 41 5.41 3.51 -3.39
C TYR A 41 3.89 3.36 -3.28
N PHE A 42 3.40 3.38 -2.05
CA PHE A 42 1.96 3.40 -1.86
C PHE A 42 1.61 4.28 -0.66
N ASN A 43 0.43 4.90 -0.73
CA ASN A 43 -0.13 5.67 0.36
C ASN A 43 -1.10 4.79 1.11
N LEU A 44 -0.95 4.75 2.43
CA LEU A 44 -1.77 3.92 3.30
C LEU A 44 -2.80 4.80 4.00
N TYR A 45 -4.05 4.35 4.01
CA TYR A 45 -5.15 5.06 4.64
C TYR A 45 -5.85 4.15 5.62
N GLU A 46 -6.27 4.71 6.74
CA GLU A 46 -7.10 3.95 7.68
C GLU A 46 -8.49 3.79 7.08
N LYS A 47 -8.95 2.54 6.95
CA LYS A 47 -10.20 2.25 6.26
C LYS A 47 -11.40 2.86 6.96
N ALA A 48 -11.43 2.80 8.29
CA ALA A 48 -12.59 3.26 9.05
C ALA A 48 -12.79 4.76 8.95
N THR A 49 -11.72 5.54 9.01
CA THR A 49 -11.79 7.01 9.01
C THR A 49 -11.44 7.62 7.67
N ARG A 50 -10.85 6.83 6.79
CA ARG A 50 -10.33 7.28 5.48
C ARG A 50 -9.23 8.32 5.59
N LYS A 51 -8.61 8.40 6.75
CA LYS A 51 -7.52 9.35 6.96
C LYS A 51 -6.22 8.79 6.45
N PHE A 52 -5.40 9.67 5.88
CA PHE A 52 -4.06 9.31 5.44
C PHE A 52 -3.25 8.81 6.65
N GLN A 53 -2.64 7.65 6.51
CA GLN A 53 -1.84 7.06 7.59
C GLN A 53 -0.36 7.31 7.34
N GLU A 54 0.17 6.82 6.23
CA GLU A 54 1.56 7.05 5.89
C GLU A 54 1.82 6.68 4.45
N ARG A 55 2.96 7.14 3.94
CA ARG A 55 3.45 6.76 2.62
C ARG A 55 4.62 5.82 2.80
N ILE A 56 4.58 4.70 2.11
CA ILE A 56 5.62 3.69 2.20
C ILE A 56 6.29 3.56 0.84
N TYR A 57 7.60 3.82 0.80
CA TYR A 57 8.37 3.68 -0.42
C TYR A 57 8.90 2.27 -0.53
N ILE A 58 8.83 1.72 -1.74
CA ILE A 58 9.34 0.39 -2.00
C ILE A 58 10.81 0.52 -2.41
N LYS A 59 11.68 0.00 -1.56
CA LYS A 59 13.10 -0.01 -1.89
C LYS A 59 13.36 -1.13 -2.88
N LYS A 60 13.82 -0.77 -4.06
CA LYS A 60 14.24 -1.75 -5.03
C LYS A 60 15.68 -2.11 -4.74
N GLY A 61 15.94 -3.39 -4.55
CA GLY A 61 17.29 -3.87 -4.36
C GLY A 61 18.13 -3.52 -5.59
N THR A 62 19.28 -3.00 -5.35
CA THR A 62 20.22 -2.69 -6.42
C THR A 62 21.34 -3.69 -6.43
#